data_4839a0e2ad0732e8e0be62eaa1895ea7
#
_entry.id   4839a0e2ad0732e8e0be62eaa1895ea7
#
_cell.length_a   1.000
_cell.length_b   1.000
_cell.length_c   1.000
_cell.angle_alpha   90.00
_cell.angle_beta   90.00
_cell.angle_gamma   90.00
#
_symmetry.space_group_name_H-M   'P 1'
#
loop_
_entity.id
_entity.type
_entity.pdbx_description
1 polymer ?
#
loop_
_entity_poly.entity_id
_entity_poly.type
_entity_poly.pdbx_seq_one_letter_code
_entity_poly.pdbx_strand_id
1 'polypeptide(L)'
;MVLPEELMKVFEERKSLYAQTCSKAEQLCLSLYMEDGSYYAHIRKLRRLYSSKLDITMELFRKHGEGIIEAVNSQSGLAVMLKIRSQLPAAELCRIAEQLGLTMKAVDDLCTDEEKVVYFYFYMVPESLLKIIVKMFIQKVAPRKR
;
A
#
# COMPACT_ATOMS: atom_id res chain seq x y z
N MET A 1 16.27 -18.42 -6.70
CA MET A 1 16.79 -17.24 -7.44
C MET A 1 17.25 -17.73 -8.79
N VAL A 2 16.85 -17.08 -9.87
CA VAL A 2 17.30 -17.40 -11.24
C VAL A 2 18.20 -16.25 -11.67
N LEU A 3 19.45 -16.55 -11.98
CA LEU A 3 20.45 -15.59 -12.42
C LEU A 3 20.85 -15.87 -13.87
N PRO A 4 21.20 -14.87 -14.68
CA PRO A 4 21.88 -15.06 -15.95
C PRO A 4 23.17 -15.88 -15.77
N GLU A 5 23.53 -16.66 -16.78
CA GLU A 5 24.65 -17.61 -16.69
C GLU A 5 25.99 -16.96 -16.32
N GLU A 6 26.23 -15.75 -16.81
CA GLU A 6 27.44 -14.97 -16.50
C GLU A 6 27.53 -14.59 -15.02
N LEU A 7 26.39 -14.23 -14.41
CA LEU A 7 26.32 -13.88 -13.00
C LEU A 7 26.32 -15.12 -12.10
N MET A 8 25.90 -16.27 -12.63
CA MET A 8 25.89 -17.53 -11.88
C MET A 8 27.30 -17.95 -11.44
N LYS A 9 28.30 -17.80 -12.30
CA LYS A 9 29.69 -18.09 -11.96
C LYS A 9 30.19 -17.24 -10.79
N VAL A 10 29.97 -15.94 -10.88
CA VAL A 10 30.37 -15.01 -9.82
C VAL A 10 29.63 -15.30 -8.51
N PHE A 11 28.35 -15.66 -8.59
CA PHE A 11 27.58 -16.05 -7.42
C PHE A 11 28.09 -17.34 -6.78
N GLU A 12 28.39 -18.37 -7.56
CA GLU A 12 28.93 -19.65 -7.08
C GLU A 12 30.29 -19.47 -6.34
N GLU A 13 31.15 -18.60 -6.83
CA GLU A 13 32.42 -18.26 -6.19
C GLU A 13 32.25 -17.55 -4.85
N ARG A 14 31.20 -16.75 -4.71
CA ARG A 14 30.98 -15.90 -3.53
C ARG A 14 29.90 -16.42 -2.57
N LYS A 15 29.17 -17.46 -2.95
CA LYS A 15 28.04 -17.95 -2.14
C LYS A 15 28.42 -18.36 -0.72
N SER A 16 29.65 -18.81 -0.50
CA SER A 16 30.18 -19.17 0.82
C SER A 16 30.32 -17.96 1.77
N LEU A 17 30.37 -16.74 1.22
CA LEU A 17 30.46 -15.49 1.98
C LEU A 17 29.08 -15.01 2.47
N TYR A 18 28.00 -15.60 1.96
CA TYR A 18 26.63 -15.21 2.33
C TYR A 18 26.08 -16.17 3.38
N ALA A 19 25.72 -15.64 4.52
CA ALA A 19 24.92 -16.37 5.49
C ALA A 19 23.50 -16.59 4.95
N GLN A 20 22.97 -17.79 5.12
CA GLN A 20 21.58 -18.08 4.75
C GLN A 20 20.64 -17.32 5.69
N THR A 21 19.81 -16.44 5.13
CA THR A 21 18.89 -15.58 5.89
C THR A 21 17.62 -16.29 6.34
N CYS A 22 17.24 -17.40 5.67
CA CYS A 22 16.06 -18.18 6.02
C CYS A 22 16.48 -19.54 6.58
N SER A 23 15.90 -19.94 7.71
CA SER A 23 16.15 -21.24 8.30
C SER A 23 15.63 -22.38 7.41
N LYS A 24 16.27 -23.54 7.46
CA LYS A 24 15.81 -24.73 6.72
C LYS A 24 14.41 -25.16 7.15
N ALA A 25 14.05 -24.96 8.42
CA ALA A 25 12.72 -25.28 8.92
C ALA A 25 11.66 -24.40 8.29
N GLU A 26 11.90 -23.08 8.16
CA GLU A 26 10.97 -22.16 7.48
C GLU A 26 10.81 -22.50 6.00
N GLN A 27 11.91 -22.84 5.32
CA GLN A 27 11.86 -23.25 3.91
C GLN A 27 11.03 -24.53 3.74
N LEU A 28 11.23 -25.53 4.63
CA LEU A 28 10.46 -26.77 4.60
C LEU A 28 8.98 -26.53 4.90
N CYS A 29 8.66 -25.74 5.93
CA CYS A 29 7.28 -25.39 6.25
C CYS A 29 6.59 -24.70 5.07
N LEU A 30 7.26 -23.75 4.43
CA LEU A 30 6.71 -23.08 3.26
C LEU A 30 6.51 -24.03 2.08
N SER A 31 7.48 -24.93 1.84
CA SER A 31 7.37 -25.96 0.80
C SER A 31 6.15 -26.85 1.01
N LEU A 32 5.97 -27.39 2.21
CA LEU A 32 4.82 -28.22 2.55
C LEU A 32 3.49 -27.45 2.46
N TYR A 33 3.47 -26.18 2.90
CA TYR A 33 2.30 -25.30 2.81
C TYR A 33 1.91 -24.98 1.36
N MET A 34 2.89 -24.93 0.44
CA MET A 34 2.64 -24.77 -1.00
C MET A 34 2.17 -26.09 -1.64
N GLU A 35 2.77 -27.21 -1.24
CA GLU A 35 2.52 -28.53 -1.81
C GLU A 35 1.09 -29.03 -1.49
N ASP A 36 0.58 -28.79 -0.30
CA ASP A 36 -0.80 -29.14 0.09
C ASP A 36 -1.88 -28.20 -0.49
N GLY A 37 -1.47 -27.16 -1.22
CA GLY A 37 -2.36 -26.16 -1.85
C GLY A 37 -2.89 -25.08 -0.90
N SER A 38 -2.59 -25.14 0.39
CA SER A 38 -3.05 -24.18 1.42
C SER A 38 -2.53 -22.75 1.13
N TYR A 39 -1.29 -22.63 0.66
CA TYR A 39 -0.73 -21.36 0.24
C TYR A 39 -1.60 -20.65 -0.83
N TYR A 40 -1.96 -21.36 -1.89
CA TYR A 40 -2.76 -20.80 -2.97
C TYR A 40 -4.20 -20.48 -2.52
N ALA A 41 -4.77 -21.29 -1.64
CA ALA A 41 -6.08 -21.02 -1.04
C ALA A 41 -6.03 -19.73 -0.19
N HIS A 42 -4.97 -19.55 0.60
CA HIS A 42 -4.75 -18.35 1.40
C HIS A 42 -4.58 -17.09 0.51
N ILE A 43 -3.75 -17.15 -0.53
CA ILE A 43 -3.57 -16.03 -1.47
C ILE A 43 -4.89 -15.65 -2.14
N ARG A 44 -5.70 -16.62 -2.59
CA ARG A 44 -7.04 -16.33 -3.16
C ARG A 44 -7.96 -15.63 -2.16
N LYS A 45 -7.94 -16.06 -0.88
CA LYS A 45 -8.72 -15.41 0.19
C LYS A 45 -8.26 -13.97 0.42
N LEU A 46 -6.94 -13.73 0.50
CA LEU A 46 -6.38 -12.39 0.66
C LEU A 46 -6.73 -11.48 -0.53
N ARG A 47 -6.61 -11.97 -1.74
CA ARG A 47 -6.98 -11.20 -2.94
C ARG A 47 -8.43 -10.74 -2.90
N ARG A 48 -9.37 -11.62 -2.56
CA ARG A 48 -10.79 -11.25 -2.42
C ARG A 48 -11.00 -10.19 -1.35
N LEU A 49 -10.38 -10.38 -0.18
CA LEU A 49 -10.49 -9.45 0.94
C LEU A 49 -9.97 -8.06 0.56
N TYR A 50 -8.77 -8.00 -0.02
CA TYR A 50 -8.15 -6.71 -0.38
C TYR A 50 -8.80 -6.05 -1.59
N SER A 51 -9.29 -6.81 -2.57
CA SER A 51 -10.07 -6.25 -3.69
C SER A 51 -11.35 -5.59 -3.18
N SER A 52 -12.14 -6.29 -2.35
CA SER A 52 -13.36 -5.71 -1.76
C SER A 52 -13.07 -4.43 -0.98
N LYS A 53 -12.02 -4.44 -0.17
CA LYS A 53 -11.62 -3.29 0.62
C LYS A 53 -11.12 -2.12 -0.23
N LEU A 54 -10.43 -2.41 -1.34
CA LEU A 54 -10.01 -1.43 -2.33
C LEU A 54 -11.22 -0.77 -2.98
N ASP A 55 -12.20 -1.56 -3.44
CA ASP A 55 -13.40 -1.06 -4.10
C ASP A 55 -14.18 -0.10 -3.19
N ILE A 56 -14.36 -0.47 -1.92
CA ILE A 56 -14.98 0.39 -0.90
C ILE A 56 -14.19 1.69 -0.73
N THR A 57 -12.87 1.59 -0.66
CA THR A 57 -11.97 2.75 -0.50
C THR A 57 -12.08 3.71 -1.69
N MET A 58 -12.06 3.17 -2.90
CA MET A 58 -12.17 3.94 -4.13
C MET A 58 -13.54 4.63 -4.25
N GLU A 59 -14.62 3.93 -3.89
CA GLU A 59 -15.96 4.52 -3.87
C GLU A 59 -16.05 5.68 -2.87
N LEU A 60 -15.44 5.55 -1.68
CA LEU A 60 -15.41 6.60 -0.68
C LEU A 60 -14.69 7.86 -1.17
N PHE A 61 -13.52 7.71 -1.80
CA PHE A 61 -12.78 8.83 -2.36
C PHE A 61 -13.57 9.46 -3.52
N ARG A 62 -14.16 8.68 -4.41
CA ARG A 62 -14.99 9.20 -5.50
C ARG A 62 -16.20 9.99 -4.97
N LYS A 63 -16.89 9.47 -3.96
CA LYS A 63 -18.12 10.07 -3.43
C LYS A 63 -17.90 11.30 -2.57
N HIS A 64 -16.83 11.31 -1.79
CA HIS A 64 -16.59 12.36 -0.78
C HIS A 64 -15.38 13.23 -1.05
N GLY A 65 -14.47 12.79 -1.93
CA GLY A 65 -13.24 13.48 -2.28
C GLY A 65 -13.28 14.21 -3.64
N GLU A 66 -14.46 14.30 -4.27
CA GLU A 66 -14.60 14.92 -5.59
C GLU A 66 -14.01 16.34 -5.63
N GLY A 67 -13.12 16.58 -6.61
CA GLY A 67 -12.41 17.84 -6.76
C GLY A 67 -11.24 18.06 -5.79
N ILE A 68 -11.08 17.21 -4.78
CA ILE A 68 -10.01 17.31 -3.77
C ILE A 68 -9.05 16.13 -3.87
N ILE A 69 -9.56 14.91 -4.02
CA ILE A 69 -8.77 13.69 -4.04
C ILE A 69 -9.06 12.90 -5.31
N GLU A 70 -8.02 12.56 -6.04
CA GLU A 70 -8.06 11.70 -7.20
C GLU A 70 -7.17 10.47 -6.99
N ALA A 71 -7.70 9.28 -7.24
CA ALA A 71 -6.90 8.06 -7.21
C ALA A 71 -6.26 7.82 -8.57
N VAL A 72 -4.93 7.75 -8.60
CA VAL A 72 -4.13 7.67 -9.84
C VAL A 72 -3.89 6.23 -10.27
N ASN A 73 -3.70 5.32 -9.32
CA ASN A 73 -3.46 3.90 -9.59
C ASN A 73 -4.17 3.04 -8.55
N SER A 74 -5.16 2.30 -9.01
CA SER A 74 -6.01 1.45 -8.17
C SER A 74 -5.84 -0.05 -8.42
N GLN A 75 -4.94 -0.46 -9.32
CA GLN A 75 -4.90 -1.85 -9.80
C GLN A 75 -3.82 -2.72 -9.16
N SER A 76 -2.92 -2.19 -8.36
CA SER A 76 -1.81 -2.97 -7.85
C SER A 76 -1.57 -2.80 -6.35
N GLY A 77 -1.49 -3.91 -5.66
CA GLY A 77 -0.94 -4.01 -4.33
C GLY A 77 -1.88 -3.63 -3.19
N LEU A 78 -1.27 -3.23 -2.08
CA LEU A 78 -1.93 -2.92 -0.81
C LEU A 78 -2.03 -1.41 -0.54
N ALA A 79 -1.62 -0.60 -1.52
CA ALA A 79 -1.64 0.85 -1.46
C ALA A 79 -2.27 1.44 -2.70
N VAL A 80 -2.92 2.58 -2.54
CA VAL A 80 -3.44 3.41 -3.63
C VAL A 80 -2.65 4.70 -3.68
N MET A 81 -2.23 5.11 -4.86
CA MET A 81 -1.65 6.42 -5.07
C MET A 81 -2.79 7.44 -5.19
N LEU A 82 -2.76 8.45 -4.34
CA LEU A 82 -3.73 9.53 -4.31
C LEU A 82 -3.04 10.85 -4.67
N LYS A 83 -3.69 11.62 -5.52
CA LYS A 83 -3.41 13.02 -5.74
C LYS A 83 -4.37 13.85 -4.89
N ILE A 84 -3.85 14.72 -4.06
CA ILE A 84 -4.63 15.55 -3.15
C ILE A 84 -4.36 17.02 -3.47
N ARG A 85 -5.41 17.74 -3.85
CA ARG A 85 -5.36 19.19 -4.04
C ARG A 85 -5.47 19.87 -2.69
N SER A 86 -4.35 20.40 -2.20
CA SER A 86 -4.29 21.01 -0.88
C SER A 86 -3.15 22.02 -0.80
N GLN A 87 -3.38 23.10 -0.07
CA GLN A 87 -2.36 24.09 0.31
C GLN A 87 -1.45 23.57 1.43
N LEU A 88 -1.85 22.49 2.11
CA LEU A 88 -1.05 21.89 3.17
C LEU A 88 0.15 21.14 2.58
N PRO A 89 1.33 21.19 3.22
CA PRO A 89 2.46 20.36 2.84
C PRO A 89 2.11 18.85 2.92
N ALA A 90 2.72 18.03 2.07
CA ALA A 90 2.48 16.59 2.05
C ALA A 90 2.75 15.92 3.42
N ALA A 91 3.78 16.36 4.14
CA ALA A 91 4.09 15.89 5.48
C ALA A 91 2.96 16.16 6.49
N GLU A 92 2.30 17.33 6.38
CA GLU A 92 1.16 17.67 7.25
C GLU A 92 -0.07 16.84 6.91
N LEU A 93 -0.32 16.54 5.63
CA LEU A 93 -1.37 15.62 5.22
C LEU A 93 -1.15 14.21 5.79
N CYS A 94 0.07 13.71 5.75
CA CYS A 94 0.44 12.43 6.35
C CYS A 94 0.23 12.45 7.87
N ARG A 95 0.60 13.54 8.56
CA ARG A 95 0.39 13.70 10.01
C ARG A 95 -1.09 13.72 10.39
N ILE A 96 -1.92 14.42 9.62
CA ILE A 96 -3.39 14.43 9.83
C ILE A 96 -3.96 13.02 9.63
N ALA A 97 -3.49 12.31 8.59
CA ALA A 97 -3.89 10.94 8.33
C ALA A 97 -3.54 10.01 9.51
N GLU A 98 -2.30 10.08 9.99
CA GLU A 98 -1.81 9.29 11.13
C GLU A 98 -2.63 9.53 12.40
N GLN A 99 -2.96 10.78 12.73
CA GLN A 99 -3.83 11.12 13.86
C GLN A 99 -5.24 10.50 13.76
N LEU A 100 -5.68 10.18 12.55
CA LEU A 100 -6.95 9.51 12.30
C LEU A 100 -6.81 7.98 12.17
N GLY A 101 -5.60 7.44 12.33
CA GLY A 101 -5.33 6.01 12.17
C GLY A 101 -5.22 5.57 10.70
N LEU A 102 -5.00 6.50 9.77
CA LEU A 102 -4.69 6.20 8.37
C LEU A 102 -3.17 6.20 8.16
N THR A 103 -2.66 5.22 7.44
CA THR A 103 -1.25 5.19 7.05
C THR A 103 -1.10 5.77 5.65
N MET A 104 -0.40 6.89 5.54
CA MET A 104 -0.05 7.53 4.28
C MET A 104 1.45 7.84 4.23
N LYS A 105 2.00 7.82 3.01
CA LYS A 105 3.40 8.20 2.76
C LYS A 105 3.46 9.16 1.57
N ALA A 106 4.08 10.30 1.75
CA ALA A 106 4.29 11.27 0.68
C ALA A 106 5.27 10.74 -0.37
N VAL A 107 5.06 11.17 -1.62
CA VAL A 107 5.97 10.96 -2.74
C VAL A 107 6.47 12.35 -3.14
N ASP A 108 7.51 12.81 -2.42
CA ASP A 108 7.96 14.21 -2.47
C ASP A 108 8.34 14.66 -3.89
N ASP A 109 8.97 13.78 -4.69
CA ASP A 109 9.35 14.07 -6.08
C ASP A 109 8.16 14.31 -7.03
N LEU A 110 6.95 13.92 -6.63
CA LEU A 110 5.73 14.11 -7.41
C LEU A 110 4.81 15.17 -6.83
N CYS A 111 5.19 15.81 -5.72
CA CYS A 111 4.41 16.87 -5.10
C CYS A 111 4.70 18.24 -5.75
N THR A 112 3.63 19.01 -5.98
CA THR A 112 3.69 20.42 -6.39
C THR A 112 3.10 21.31 -5.30
N ASP A 113 3.09 22.62 -5.48
CA ASP A 113 2.49 23.56 -4.52
C ASP A 113 0.98 23.34 -4.37
N GLU A 114 0.29 22.97 -5.43
CA GLU A 114 -1.17 22.80 -5.45
C GLU A 114 -1.61 21.35 -5.28
N GLU A 115 -0.80 20.38 -5.74
CA GLU A 115 -1.13 18.95 -5.77
C GLU A 115 -0.09 18.13 -5.02
N LYS A 116 -0.54 17.34 -4.07
CA LYS A 116 0.28 16.43 -3.26
C LYS A 116 0.02 15.00 -3.66
N VAL A 117 1.08 14.22 -3.85
CA VAL A 117 0.99 12.80 -4.20
C VAL A 117 1.37 11.97 -2.98
N VAL A 118 0.48 11.07 -2.59
CA VAL A 118 0.69 10.19 -1.43
C VAL A 118 0.29 8.75 -1.74
N TYR A 119 0.98 7.78 -1.13
CA TYR A 119 0.51 6.41 -1.04
C TYR A 119 -0.38 6.25 0.18
N PHE A 120 -1.59 5.75 -0.02
CA PHE A 120 -2.52 5.37 1.03
C PHE A 120 -2.55 3.85 1.21
N TYR A 121 -2.23 3.36 2.41
CA TYR A 121 -2.18 1.95 2.76
C TYR A 121 -3.50 1.50 3.39
N PHE A 122 -4.49 1.19 2.57
CA PHE A 122 -5.87 0.88 3.00
C PHE A 122 -5.99 -0.45 3.78
N TYR A 123 -5.05 -1.37 3.62
CA TYR A 123 -5.11 -2.69 4.27
C TYR A 123 -4.98 -2.61 5.80
N MET A 124 -4.34 -1.59 6.35
CA MET A 124 -4.11 -1.41 7.78
C MET A 124 -5.37 -0.95 8.53
N VAL A 125 -6.35 -0.38 7.84
CA VAL A 125 -7.56 0.15 8.45
C VAL A 125 -8.64 -0.91 8.49
N PRO A 126 -9.28 -1.20 9.65
CA PRO A 126 -10.45 -2.08 9.71
C PRO A 126 -11.58 -1.58 8.82
N GLU A 127 -12.24 -2.49 8.09
CA GLU A 127 -13.29 -2.12 7.14
C GLU A 127 -14.45 -1.35 7.81
N SER A 128 -14.81 -1.73 9.03
CA SER A 128 -15.85 -1.07 9.82
C SER A 128 -15.56 0.41 10.12
N LEU A 129 -14.29 0.78 10.22
CA LEU A 129 -13.85 2.13 10.51
C LEU A 129 -13.50 2.94 9.26
N LEU A 130 -13.24 2.27 8.14
CA LEU A 130 -12.75 2.88 6.91
C LEU A 130 -13.65 4.03 6.43
N LYS A 131 -14.98 3.83 6.43
CA LYS A 131 -15.95 4.86 6.02
C LYS A 131 -15.86 6.13 6.88
N ILE A 132 -15.78 5.95 8.19
CA ILE A 132 -15.77 7.07 9.13
C ILE A 132 -14.47 7.84 9.01
N ILE A 133 -13.34 7.11 9.05
CA ILE A 133 -12.00 7.72 9.10
C ILE A 133 -11.67 8.43 7.78
N VAL A 134 -11.99 7.82 6.63
CA VAL A 134 -11.78 8.46 5.31
C VAL A 134 -12.61 9.74 5.17
N LYS A 135 -13.87 9.73 5.61
CA LYS A 135 -14.70 10.96 5.61
C LYS A 135 -14.10 12.06 6.48
N MET A 136 -13.67 11.71 7.70
CA MET A 136 -13.03 12.68 8.61
C MET A 136 -11.76 13.26 8.01
N PHE A 137 -10.95 12.43 7.35
CA PHE A 137 -9.75 12.88 6.65
C PHE A 137 -10.09 13.89 5.54
N ILE A 138 -11.02 13.53 4.64
CA ILE A 138 -11.45 14.40 3.55
C ILE A 138 -11.95 15.75 4.09
N GLN A 139 -12.76 15.75 5.16
CA GLN A 139 -13.27 16.98 5.78
C GLN A 139 -12.16 17.87 6.36
N LYS A 140 -11.11 17.26 6.92
CA LYS A 140 -9.95 18.01 7.46
C LYS A 140 -9.05 18.60 6.38
N VAL A 141 -8.94 17.92 5.23
CA VAL A 141 -8.08 18.32 4.11
C VAL A 141 -8.81 19.24 3.13
N ALA A 142 -10.14 19.20 3.11
CA ALA A 142 -10.94 20.07 2.26
C ALA A 142 -10.63 21.56 2.55
N PRO A 143 -10.42 22.38 1.50
CA PRO A 143 -10.23 23.80 1.69
C PRO A 143 -11.44 24.38 2.41
N ARG A 144 -11.22 25.09 3.51
CA ARG A 144 -12.29 25.81 4.20
C ARG A 144 -12.93 26.79 3.21
N LYS A 145 -14.18 26.55 2.84
CA LYS A 145 -14.95 27.57 2.09
C LYS A 145 -14.93 28.85 2.93
N ARG A 146 -14.27 29.87 2.39
CA ARG A 146 -14.41 31.24 2.87
C ARG A 146 -15.79 31.77 2.54
#